data_88a21e02a5b24d9859aca0cb654c3fcb
#
_entry.id   88a21e02a5b24d9859aca0cb654c3fcb
#
_cell.length_a   1.000
_cell.length_b   1.000
_cell.length_c   1.000
_cell.angle_alpha   90.00
_cell.angle_beta   90.00
_cell.angle_gamma   90.00
#
_symmetry.space_group_name_H-M   'P 1'
#
loop_
_entity.id
_entity.type
_entity.pdbx_description
1 polymer ?
#
loop_
_entity_poly.entity_id
_entity_poly.type
_entity_poly.pdbx_seq_one_letter_code
_entity_poly.pdbx_strand_id
1 'polypeptide(L)'
;MREVTIAAIQMSCSRDVKENIEKAAKLIRAAAEAGAQIILPSELFERQYFCQERRYEYYAYAKSVQENDAVQHFTQTAKELGVVIIVSFYEKNINVLYNTVTV
;
A
#
# COMPACT_ATOMS: atom_id res chain seq x y z
N MET A 1 25.86 14.95 8.92
CA MET A 1 24.52 14.90 8.28
C MET A 1 24.28 13.50 7.74
N ARG A 2 23.12 12.96 8.01
CA ARG A 2 22.76 11.62 7.50
C ARG A 2 21.94 11.77 6.20
N GLU A 3 22.33 11.05 5.19
CA GLU A 3 21.56 10.97 3.94
C GLU A 3 20.59 9.80 4.00
N VAL A 4 19.36 10.02 3.55
CA VAL A 4 18.33 9.00 3.44
C VAL A 4 17.77 9.04 2.02
N THR A 5 17.77 7.89 1.36
CA THR A 5 17.20 7.75 0.02
C THR A 5 15.74 7.32 0.12
N ILE A 6 14.86 8.10 -0.48
CA ILE A 6 13.43 7.84 -0.50
C ILE A 6 12.97 7.54 -1.93
N ALA A 7 11.91 6.74 -2.05
CA ALA A 7 11.28 6.47 -3.34
C ALA A 7 9.77 6.64 -3.24
N ALA A 8 9.20 7.31 -4.22
CA ALA A 8 7.75 7.37 -4.42
C ALA A 8 7.40 6.53 -5.64
N ILE A 9 6.44 5.63 -5.49
CA ILE A 9 6.00 4.73 -6.55
C ILE A 9 4.71 5.24 -7.14
N GLN A 10 4.72 5.44 -8.45
CA GLN A 10 3.54 5.77 -9.22
C GLN A 10 3.19 4.58 -10.11
N MET A 11 1.94 4.11 -10.03
CA MET A 11 1.50 2.95 -10.80
C MET A 11 0.03 3.08 -11.19
N SER A 12 -0.32 2.43 -12.29
CA SER A 12 -1.72 2.22 -12.65
C SER A 12 -2.27 1.01 -11.91
N CYS A 13 -3.51 1.07 -11.46
CA CYS A 13 -4.17 0.00 -10.76
C CYS A 13 -5.33 -0.57 -11.55
N SER A 14 -5.49 -1.90 -11.52
CA SER A 14 -6.65 -2.61 -12.05
C SER A 14 -7.68 -2.83 -10.94
N ARG A 15 -8.75 -3.56 -11.24
CA ARG A 15 -9.75 -3.96 -10.23
C ARG A 15 -9.31 -5.17 -9.41
N ASP A 16 -8.24 -5.83 -9.81
CA ASP A 16 -7.72 -7.03 -9.15
C ASP A 16 -6.71 -6.65 -8.07
N VAL A 17 -7.07 -6.88 -6.81
CA VAL A 17 -6.23 -6.57 -5.65
C VAL A 17 -4.90 -7.31 -5.70
N LYS A 18 -4.93 -8.59 -6.04
CA LYS A 18 -3.73 -9.42 -6.09
C LYS A 18 -2.74 -8.91 -7.15
N GLU A 19 -3.25 -8.57 -8.32
CA GLU A 19 -2.45 -8.01 -9.42
C GLU A 19 -1.79 -6.70 -9.00
N ASN A 20 -2.54 -5.82 -8.33
CA ASN A 20 -2.02 -4.53 -7.87
C ASN A 20 -0.95 -4.70 -6.79
N ILE A 21 -1.14 -5.62 -5.86
CA ILE A 21 -0.15 -5.92 -4.81
C ILE A 21 1.13 -6.49 -5.44
N GLU A 22 1.01 -7.42 -6.39
CA GLU A 22 2.17 -7.99 -7.10
C GLU A 22 2.94 -6.91 -7.88
N LYS A 23 2.23 -6.02 -8.54
CA LYS A 23 2.82 -4.90 -9.28
C LYS A 23 3.55 -3.93 -8.34
N ALA A 24 2.92 -3.55 -7.23
CA ALA A 24 3.54 -2.73 -6.22
C ALA A 24 4.78 -3.41 -5.62
N ALA A 25 4.71 -4.70 -5.37
CA ALA A 25 5.83 -5.48 -4.83
C ALA A 25 7.05 -5.44 -5.75
N LYS A 26 6.86 -5.57 -7.06
CA LYS A 26 7.97 -5.48 -8.04
C LYS A 26 8.62 -4.10 -8.01
N LEU A 27 7.80 -3.05 -7.97
CA LEU A 27 8.30 -1.66 -7.95
C LEU A 27 9.02 -1.34 -6.64
N ILE A 28 8.51 -1.84 -5.52
CA ILE A 28 9.14 -1.68 -4.19
C ILE A 28 10.49 -2.39 -4.15
N ARG A 29 10.58 -3.62 -4.67
CA ARG A 29 11.85 -4.36 -4.74
C ARG A 29 12.87 -3.65 -5.62
N ALA A 30 12.44 -3.14 -6.77
CA ALA A 30 13.31 -2.37 -7.66
C ALA A 30 13.82 -1.09 -6.99
N ALA A 31 12.98 -0.39 -6.25
CA ALA A 31 13.36 0.80 -5.50
C ALA A 31 14.38 0.46 -4.40
N ALA A 32 14.17 -0.62 -3.66
CA ALA A 32 15.09 -1.09 -2.63
C ALA A 32 16.46 -1.46 -3.23
N GLU A 33 16.49 -2.15 -4.36
CA GLU A 33 17.72 -2.49 -5.08
C GLU A 33 18.47 -1.24 -5.55
N ALA A 34 17.75 -0.17 -5.89
CA ALA A 34 18.34 1.11 -6.26
C ALA A 34 18.81 1.94 -5.05
N GLY A 35 18.65 1.43 -3.84
CA GLY A 35 19.15 2.06 -2.61
C GLY A 35 18.10 2.80 -1.78
N ALA A 36 16.82 2.73 -2.12
CA ALA A 36 15.77 3.37 -1.33
C ALA A 36 15.65 2.73 0.05
N GLN A 37 15.54 3.56 1.06
CA GLN A 37 15.41 3.15 2.47
C GLN A 37 13.98 3.35 2.98
N ILE A 38 13.25 4.33 2.44
CA ILE A 38 11.85 4.62 2.72
C ILE A 38 11.11 4.65 1.39
N ILE A 39 10.06 3.84 1.26
CA ILE A 39 9.33 3.65 0.01
C ILE A 39 7.85 3.92 0.22
N LEU A 40 7.29 4.81 -0.62
CA LEU A 40 5.88 5.22 -0.57
C LEU A 40 5.17 4.80 -1.85
N PRO A 41 4.34 3.75 -1.82
CA PRO A 41 3.41 3.44 -2.90
C PRO A 41 2.27 4.47 -3.02
N SER A 42 1.52 4.39 -4.11
CA SER A 42 0.38 5.28 -4.36
C SER A 42 -0.72 5.12 -3.31
N GLU A 43 -1.50 6.17 -3.10
CA GLU A 43 -2.66 6.16 -2.19
C GLU A 43 -3.67 5.09 -2.63
N LEU A 44 -4.12 4.26 -1.68
CA LEU A 44 -5.14 3.23 -1.88
C LEU A 44 -4.86 2.31 -3.09
N PHE A 45 -3.61 1.95 -3.30
CA PHE A 45 -3.12 1.26 -4.50
C PHE A 45 -3.61 -0.18 -4.68
N GLU A 46 -4.25 -0.76 -3.68
CA GLU A 46 -4.80 -2.11 -3.80
C GLU A 46 -5.88 -2.23 -4.88
N ARG A 47 -6.54 -1.10 -5.19
CA ARG A 47 -7.62 -1.02 -6.16
C ARG A 47 -7.48 0.23 -7.00
N GLN A 48 -8.34 0.36 -8.01
CA GLN A 48 -8.53 1.65 -8.65
C GLN A 48 -9.01 2.66 -7.61
N TYR A 49 -8.63 3.92 -7.76
CA TYR A 49 -8.98 4.97 -6.81
C TYR A 49 -10.49 5.20 -6.81
N PHE A 50 -11.19 4.49 -5.92
CA PHE A 50 -12.65 4.47 -5.87
C PHE A 50 -13.28 5.72 -5.24
N CYS A 51 -12.49 6.56 -4.58
CA CYS A 51 -13.00 7.75 -3.90
C CYS A 51 -13.59 8.80 -4.85
N GLN A 52 -13.37 8.67 -6.15
CA GLN A 52 -13.97 9.51 -7.18
C GLN A 52 -15.47 9.24 -7.36
N GLU A 53 -15.94 8.09 -6.96
CA GLU A 53 -17.31 7.65 -7.11
C GLU A 53 -17.97 7.41 -5.75
N ARG A 54 -19.26 7.74 -5.63
CA ARG A 54 -20.02 7.47 -4.42
C ARG A 54 -20.86 6.22 -4.63
N ARG A 55 -20.30 5.05 -4.26
CA ARG A 55 -20.99 3.77 -4.33
C ARG A 55 -20.94 3.05 -2.99
N TYR A 56 -22.08 2.60 -2.51
CA TYR A 56 -22.19 1.87 -1.23
C TYR A 56 -21.41 0.55 -1.24
N GLU A 57 -21.30 -0.10 -2.38
CA GLU A 57 -20.54 -1.34 -2.56
C GLU A 57 -19.06 -1.21 -2.19
N TYR A 58 -18.50 -0.01 -2.29
CA TYR A 58 -17.09 0.23 -1.95
C TYR A 58 -16.83 0.15 -0.45
N TYR A 59 -17.84 0.28 0.39
CA TYR A 59 -17.68 0.11 1.83
C TYR A 59 -17.23 -1.31 2.20
N ALA A 60 -17.57 -2.30 1.38
CA ALA A 60 -17.14 -3.68 1.57
C ALA A 60 -15.64 -3.89 1.31
N TYR A 61 -14.95 -2.93 0.72
CA TYR A 61 -13.52 -3.02 0.47
C TYR A 61 -12.67 -2.79 1.71
N ALA A 62 -13.23 -2.11 2.71
CA ALA A 62 -12.50 -1.80 3.94
C ALA A 62 -12.25 -3.06 4.78
N LYS A 63 -11.02 -3.20 5.24
CA LYS A 63 -10.60 -4.29 6.13
C LYS A 63 -9.83 -3.75 7.32
N SER A 64 -9.79 -4.49 8.41
CA SER A 64 -8.94 -4.14 9.54
C SER A 64 -7.46 -4.17 9.14
N VAL A 65 -6.61 -3.52 9.94
CA VAL A 65 -5.15 -3.57 9.72
C VAL A 65 -4.65 -5.00 9.65
N GLN A 66 -5.17 -5.87 10.52
CA GLN A 66 -4.75 -7.27 10.61
C GLN A 66 -5.18 -8.11 9.42
N GLU A 67 -6.30 -7.77 8.79
CA GLU A 67 -6.87 -8.55 7.68
C GLU A 67 -6.52 -7.98 6.30
N ASN A 68 -5.95 -6.78 6.23
CA ASN A 68 -5.64 -6.14 4.95
C ASN A 68 -4.50 -6.86 4.23
N ASP A 69 -4.75 -7.27 2.98
CA ASP A 69 -3.81 -8.06 2.19
C ASP A 69 -2.50 -7.32 1.92
N ALA A 70 -2.56 -6.04 1.60
CA ALA A 70 -1.38 -5.24 1.32
C ALA A 70 -0.55 -5.03 2.59
N VAL A 71 -1.18 -4.74 3.71
CA VAL A 71 -0.47 -4.56 4.99
C VAL A 71 0.25 -5.84 5.37
N GLN A 72 -0.41 -7.00 5.27
CA GLN A 72 0.21 -8.29 5.57
C GLN A 72 1.39 -8.57 4.64
N HIS A 73 1.21 -8.37 3.34
CA HIS A 73 2.23 -8.63 2.34
C HIS A 73 3.47 -7.74 2.56
N PHE A 74 3.26 -6.44 2.73
CA PHE A 74 4.37 -5.50 2.83
C PHE A 74 5.02 -5.43 4.21
N THR A 75 4.36 -5.92 5.25
CA THR A 75 5.02 -6.18 6.55
C THR A 75 6.16 -7.17 6.35
N GLN A 76 5.92 -8.24 5.62
CA GLN A 76 6.94 -9.26 5.34
C GLN A 76 8.02 -8.71 4.39
N THR A 77 7.62 -7.99 3.35
CA THR A 77 8.56 -7.39 2.38
C THR A 77 9.49 -6.38 3.06
N ALA A 78 8.96 -5.52 3.92
CA ALA A 78 9.76 -4.55 4.65
C ALA A 78 10.84 -5.24 5.52
N LYS A 79 10.46 -6.33 6.16
CA LYS A 79 11.38 -7.14 6.97
C LYS A 79 12.47 -7.78 6.10
N GLU A 80 12.11 -8.38 4.99
CA GLU A 80 13.05 -9.04 4.07
C GLU A 80 14.06 -8.06 3.48
N LEU A 81 13.60 -6.89 3.05
CA LEU A 81 14.43 -5.91 2.38
C LEU A 81 15.14 -4.94 3.34
N GLY A 82 14.75 -4.92 4.60
CA GLY A 82 15.30 -3.99 5.59
C GLY A 82 14.96 -2.53 5.27
N VAL A 83 13.77 -2.27 4.76
CA VAL A 83 13.30 -0.93 4.37
C VAL A 83 12.03 -0.55 5.10
N VAL A 84 11.74 0.74 5.11
CA VAL A 84 10.46 1.29 5.60
C VAL A 84 9.50 1.40 4.43
N ILE A 85 8.31 0.81 4.56
CA ILE A 85 7.26 0.93 3.54
C ILE A 85 6.05 1.63 4.17
N ILE A 86 5.56 2.67 3.49
CA ILE A 86 4.40 3.45 3.92
C ILE A 86 3.20 2.96 3.12
N VAL A 87 2.26 2.27 3.77
CA VAL A 87 1.13 1.62 3.10
C VAL A 87 -0.15 2.38 3.34
N SER A 88 -0.76 2.88 2.28
CA SER A 88 -2.08 3.52 2.28
C SER A 88 -3.15 2.48 1.99
N PHE A 89 -4.16 2.38 2.85
CA PHE A 89 -5.22 1.38 2.70
C PHE A 89 -6.56 1.87 3.27
N TYR A 90 -7.62 1.18 2.86
CA TYR A 90 -8.97 1.47 3.33
C TYR A 90 -9.25 0.62 4.56
N GLU A 91 -9.25 1.28 5.70
CA GLU A 91 -9.36 0.62 7.01
C GLU A 91 -10.78 0.56 7.52
N LYS A 92 -11.15 -0.59 8.07
CA LYS A 92 -12.34 -0.75 8.90
C LYS A 92 -11.91 -1.00 10.34
N ASN A 93 -12.33 -0.12 11.24
CA ASN A 93 -12.12 -0.30 12.67
C ASN A 93 -13.50 -0.26 13.36
N ILE A 94 -13.96 -1.44 13.79
CA ILE A 94 -15.31 -1.65 14.36
C ILE A 94 -16.37 -1.19 13.36
N ASN A 95 -16.99 -0.02 13.54
CA ASN A 95 -18.06 0.50 12.70
C ASN A 95 -17.65 1.75 11.91
N VAL A 96 -16.37 2.10 11.91
CA VAL A 96 -15.88 3.31 11.25
C VAL A 96 -14.90 2.92 10.15
N LEU A 97 -14.99 3.63 9.03
CA LEU A 97 -14.13 3.44 7.85
C LEU A 97 -13.17 4.62 7.73
N TYR A 98 -11.91 4.34 7.47
CA TYR A 98 -10.85 5.32 7.37
C TYR A 98 -10.02 5.13 6.09
N ASN A 99 -9.53 6.25 5.57
CA ASN A 99 -8.38 6.23 4.66
C ASN A 99 -7.14 6.35 5.55
N THR A 100 -6.38 5.28 5.65
CA THR A 100 -5.32 5.12 6.65
C THR A 100 -3.96 4.92 6.00
N VAL A 101 -2.94 5.40 6.69
CA VAL A 101 -1.55 5.10 6.35
C VAL A 101 -0.93 4.38 7.53
N THR A 102 -0.25 3.26 7.26
CA THR A 102 0.56 2.53 8.24
C THR A 102 2.01 2.45 7.77
N VAL A 103 2.92 2.39 8.74
CA VAL A 103 4.36 2.34 8.48
C VAL A 103 4.94 1.05 9.04
#